data_d9eaf4518d80f7c81b262442939a0c14
#
_entry.id   d9eaf4518d80f7c81b262442939a0c14
#
_cell.length_a   1.000
_cell.length_b   1.000
_cell.length_c   1.000
_cell.angle_alpha   90.00
_cell.angle_beta   90.00
_cell.angle_gamma   90.00
#
_symmetry.space_group_name_H-M   'P 1'
#
loop_
_entity.id
_entity.type
_entity.pdbx_description
1 polymer ?
#
loop_
_entity_poly.entity_id
_entity_poly.type
_entity_poly.pdbx_seq_one_letter_code
_entity_poly.pdbx_strand_id
1 'polypeptide(L)'
;MKLIIKLVILSPLLLLVALSFGQGNLCQGAHWTAEEGSQMMHLFSEKWDDKASWENRASTIKQGIITGMGWDKVPDLDQVDEVIIRGTKEMDGYVVENIAIESFPGFFVTGNLYRPMASEGKSPAILCPHGHWSQPGDVGRFRADMQIRCAMLAQMGCVVITYDMVGYGESSQIDHKMPIALLLQTWNSKRVVDYLVSRPDVDTDRIAITGASGGGTQTFISTALDDRIDVS
;
A
#
# COMPACT_ATOMS: atom_id res chain seq x y z
N MET A 1 -22.72 -70.64 -25.71
CA MET A 1 -23.71 -69.82 -24.99
C MET A 1 -23.11 -69.32 -23.67
N LYS A 2 -22.00 -68.56 -23.75
CA LYS A 2 -21.30 -67.99 -22.56
C LYS A 2 -20.52 -66.73 -22.95
N LEU A 3 -21.16 -65.74 -23.60
CA LEU A 3 -20.43 -64.50 -23.95
C LEU A 3 -21.31 -63.24 -23.96
N ILE A 4 -22.37 -63.15 -23.14
CA ILE A 4 -23.23 -61.97 -23.17
C ILE A 4 -23.44 -61.32 -21.76
N ILE A 5 -22.78 -61.81 -20.73
CA ILE A 5 -23.03 -61.26 -19.35
C ILE A 5 -21.94 -60.34 -18.80
N LYS A 6 -20.93 -59.97 -19.60
CA LYS A 6 -19.86 -59.08 -19.08
C LYS A 6 -19.91 -57.61 -19.56
N LEU A 7 -20.95 -57.19 -20.26
CA LEU A 7 -21.01 -55.85 -20.85
C LEU A 7 -22.04 -54.90 -20.22
N VAL A 8 -22.72 -55.29 -19.16
CA VAL A 8 -23.82 -54.47 -18.56
C VAL A 8 -23.47 -53.87 -17.22
N ILE A 9 -22.31 -54.15 -16.60
CA ILE A 9 -21.95 -53.66 -15.29
C ILE A 9 -20.97 -52.46 -15.34
N LEU A 10 -20.41 -52.08 -16.50
CA LEU A 10 -19.48 -50.95 -16.60
C LEU A 10 -20.14 -49.60 -16.92
N SER A 11 -21.41 -49.59 -17.29
CA SER A 11 -22.10 -48.39 -17.73
C SER A 11 -22.61 -47.46 -16.60
N PRO A 12 -23.01 -47.93 -15.39
CA PRO A 12 -23.44 -47.00 -14.35
C PRO A 12 -22.31 -46.37 -13.54
N LEU A 13 -21.08 -46.93 -13.59
CA LEU A 13 -19.95 -46.37 -12.82
C LEU A 13 -19.31 -45.15 -13.51
N LEU A 14 -19.42 -45.05 -14.83
CA LEU A 14 -18.95 -43.89 -15.59
C LEU A 14 -19.90 -42.68 -15.52
N LEU A 15 -21.19 -42.94 -15.26
CA LEU A 15 -22.16 -41.84 -15.10
C LEU A 15 -22.15 -41.21 -13.71
N LEU A 16 -21.60 -41.87 -12.70
CA LEU A 16 -21.48 -41.34 -11.34
C LEU A 16 -20.24 -40.47 -11.13
N VAL A 17 -19.23 -40.59 -12.00
CA VAL A 17 -18.03 -39.74 -11.96
C VAL A 17 -18.25 -38.38 -12.63
N ALA A 18 -19.22 -38.25 -13.54
CA ALA A 18 -19.53 -37.00 -14.23
C ALA A 18 -20.41 -36.02 -13.44
N LEU A 19 -20.93 -36.42 -12.28
CA LEU A 19 -21.81 -35.60 -11.44
C LEU A 19 -21.13 -35.07 -10.16
N SER A 20 -19.82 -35.28 -10.03
CA SER A 20 -19.06 -34.81 -8.84
C SER A 20 -18.16 -33.59 -9.12
N PHE A 21 -18.27 -32.95 -10.27
CA PHE A 21 -17.83 -31.57 -10.37
C PHE A 21 -18.93 -30.71 -9.75
N GLY A 22 -18.94 -30.69 -8.43
CA GLY A 22 -19.64 -29.65 -7.70
C GLY A 22 -19.20 -28.32 -8.31
N GLN A 23 -20.15 -27.60 -8.87
CA GLN A 23 -20.01 -26.17 -9.03
C GLN A 23 -19.84 -25.63 -7.61
N GLY A 24 -18.60 -25.64 -7.13
CA GLY A 24 -18.24 -24.83 -6.00
C GLY A 24 -18.52 -23.40 -6.47
N ASN A 25 -19.62 -22.85 -6.03
CA ASN A 25 -19.79 -21.41 -6.03
C ASN A 25 -18.60 -20.88 -5.24
N LEU A 26 -17.54 -20.49 -5.96
CA LEU A 26 -16.49 -19.66 -5.39
C LEU A 26 -17.23 -18.40 -4.93
N CYS A 27 -17.50 -18.33 -3.64
CA CYS A 27 -18.06 -17.15 -3.02
C CYS A 27 -16.99 -16.06 -3.11
N GLN A 28 -16.94 -15.35 -4.22
CA GLN A 28 -16.01 -14.25 -4.48
C GLN A 28 -16.50 -12.94 -3.85
N GLY A 29 -17.09 -13.00 -2.68
CA GLY A 29 -17.67 -11.85 -2.02
C GLY A 29 -19.07 -11.50 -2.52
N ALA A 30 -19.62 -10.39 -2.05
CA ALA A 30 -20.93 -9.91 -2.50
C ALA A 30 -20.79 -9.30 -3.89
N HIS A 31 -21.44 -9.89 -4.88
CA HIS A 31 -21.61 -9.28 -6.20
C HIS A 31 -22.86 -8.40 -6.15
N TRP A 32 -22.64 -7.11 -6.19
CA TRP A 32 -23.72 -6.13 -6.28
C TRP A 32 -23.98 -5.78 -7.73
N THR A 33 -25.25 -5.68 -8.11
CA THR A 33 -25.64 -5.05 -9.36
C THR A 33 -25.28 -3.56 -9.31
N ALA A 34 -25.25 -2.88 -10.46
CA ALA A 34 -25.00 -1.45 -10.50
C ALA A 34 -26.01 -0.64 -9.68
N GLU A 35 -27.28 -1.11 -9.65
CA GLU A 35 -28.34 -0.49 -8.87
C GLU A 35 -28.14 -0.69 -7.36
N GLU A 36 -27.86 -1.89 -6.91
CA GLU A 36 -27.54 -2.17 -5.50
C GLU A 36 -26.29 -1.41 -5.04
N GLY A 37 -25.25 -1.32 -5.88
CA GLY A 37 -24.06 -0.51 -5.61
C GLY A 37 -24.40 0.98 -5.46
N SER A 38 -25.26 1.53 -6.33
CA SER A 38 -25.74 2.90 -6.24
C SER A 38 -26.53 3.16 -4.97
N GLN A 39 -27.42 2.25 -4.60
CA GLN A 39 -28.18 2.32 -3.34
C GLN A 39 -27.26 2.31 -2.11
N MET A 40 -26.23 1.45 -2.11
CA MET A 40 -25.26 1.41 -1.02
C MET A 40 -24.44 2.71 -0.93
N MET A 41 -24.04 3.30 -2.05
CA MET A 41 -23.34 4.59 -2.04
C MET A 41 -24.24 5.70 -1.47
N HIS A 42 -25.54 5.69 -1.82
CA HIS A 42 -26.50 6.60 -1.23
C HIS A 42 -26.63 6.40 0.28
N LEU A 43 -26.82 5.16 0.75
CA LEU A 43 -26.85 4.84 2.18
C LEU A 43 -25.57 5.26 2.92
N PHE A 44 -24.40 5.22 2.25
CA PHE A 44 -23.17 5.72 2.85
C PHE A 44 -23.16 7.24 2.95
N SER A 45 -23.71 7.96 1.97
CA SER A 45 -23.79 9.43 1.99
C SER A 45 -24.73 9.97 3.06
N GLU A 46 -25.72 9.16 3.49
CA GLU A 46 -26.65 9.51 4.56
C GLU A 46 -26.13 9.26 5.98
N LYS A 47 -24.91 8.75 6.10
CA LYS A 47 -24.29 8.40 7.41
C LYS A 47 -23.77 9.61 8.19
N TRP A 48 -23.76 10.77 7.57
CA TRP A 48 -23.38 12.03 8.19
C TRP A 48 -24.12 13.18 7.51
N ASP A 49 -24.49 14.18 8.26
CA ASP A 49 -25.18 15.39 7.83
C ASP A 49 -24.47 16.68 8.25
N ASP A 50 -23.51 16.55 9.18
CA ASP A 50 -22.69 17.67 9.66
C ASP A 50 -21.25 17.20 9.94
N LYS A 51 -20.39 18.15 10.34
CA LYS A 51 -18.99 17.88 10.70
C LYS A 51 -18.87 16.92 11.88
N ALA A 52 -19.70 17.05 12.91
CA ALA A 52 -19.60 16.23 14.11
C ALA A 52 -19.96 14.76 13.83
N SER A 53 -21.02 14.52 13.07
CA SER A 53 -21.41 13.17 12.64
C SER A 53 -20.39 12.54 11.69
N TRP A 54 -19.74 13.35 10.83
CA TRP A 54 -18.62 12.90 10.01
C TRP A 54 -17.41 12.49 10.88
N GLU A 55 -17.01 13.30 11.85
CA GLU A 55 -15.89 13.00 12.76
C GLU A 55 -16.13 11.71 13.55
N ASN A 56 -17.36 11.49 14.04
CA ASN A 56 -17.75 10.24 14.69
C ASN A 56 -17.63 9.03 13.74
N ARG A 57 -18.07 9.19 12.49
CA ARG A 57 -17.94 8.15 11.48
C ARG A 57 -16.47 7.88 11.15
N ALA A 58 -15.66 8.90 10.93
CA ALA A 58 -14.24 8.79 10.66
C ALA A 58 -13.51 8.05 11.80
N SER A 59 -13.83 8.39 13.05
CA SER A 59 -13.30 7.69 14.24
C SER A 59 -13.68 6.20 14.25
N THR A 60 -14.94 5.88 13.92
CA THR A 60 -15.41 4.49 13.81
C THR A 60 -14.66 3.71 12.74
N ILE A 61 -14.43 4.33 11.58
CA ILE A 61 -13.66 3.73 10.48
C ILE A 61 -12.20 3.53 10.90
N LYS A 62 -11.56 4.55 11.48
CA LYS A 62 -10.17 4.49 11.99
C LYS A 62 -10.02 3.35 13.00
N GLN A 63 -10.94 3.22 13.95
CA GLN A 63 -10.93 2.13 14.93
C GLN A 63 -11.13 0.76 14.27
N GLY A 64 -11.98 0.66 13.26
CA GLY A 64 -12.17 -0.56 12.47
C GLY A 64 -10.89 -0.99 11.74
N ILE A 65 -10.14 -0.03 11.16
CA ILE A 65 -8.84 -0.28 10.54
C ILE A 65 -7.83 -0.78 11.57
N ILE A 66 -7.70 -0.08 12.69
CA ILE A 66 -6.78 -0.44 13.79
C ILE A 66 -7.04 -1.87 14.26
N THR A 67 -8.29 -2.18 14.58
CA THR A 67 -8.67 -3.52 15.08
C THR A 67 -8.49 -4.60 14.01
N GLY A 68 -8.94 -4.34 12.77
CA GLY A 68 -8.89 -5.29 11.68
C GLY A 68 -7.47 -5.64 11.23
N MET A 69 -6.54 -4.69 11.31
CA MET A 69 -5.13 -4.91 10.99
C MET A 69 -4.32 -5.46 12.17
N GLY A 70 -4.81 -5.36 13.40
CA GLY A 70 -4.04 -5.64 14.60
C GLY A 70 -2.95 -4.59 14.86
N TRP A 71 -3.23 -3.33 14.52
CA TRP A 71 -2.29 -2.21 14.72
C TRP A 71 -1.88 -2.02 16.17
N ASP A 72 -2.77 -2.33 17.09
CA ASP A 72 -2.55 -2.34 18.54
C ASP A 72 -1.46 -3.30 19.02
N LYS A 73 -1.03 -4.23 18.16
CA LYS A 73 0.05 -5.20 18.43
C LYS A 73 1.42 -4.73 17.92
N VAL A 74 1.47 -3.64 17.17
CA VAL A 74 2.74 -3.06 16.69
C VAL A 74 3.40 -2.35 17.86
N PRO A 75 4.70 -2.59 18.12
CA PRO A 75 5.44 -1.88 19.16
C PRO A 75 5.43 -0.37 18.89
N ASP A 76 5.29 0.42 19.92
CA ASP A 76 5.48 1.87 19.82
C ASP A 76 6.99 2.16 19.75
N LEU A 77 7.44 2.52 18.57
CA LEU A 77 8.82 2.90 18.28
C LEU A 77 8.81 4.38 17.86
N ASP A 78 9.12 5.24 18.80
CA ASP A 78 8.97 6.69 18.63
C ASP A 78 9.99 7.33 17.67
N GLN A 79 11.10 6.66 17.37
CA GLN A 79 12.19 7.25 16.58
C GLN A 79 12.62 6.32 15.43
N VAL A 80 13.15 6.96 14.38
CA VAL A 80 13.90 6.27 13.32
C VAL A 80 15.34 6.15 13.83
N ASP A 81 15.75 4.95 14.21
CA ASP A 81 17.06 4.72 14.83
C ASP A 81 18.19 4.81 13.83
N GLU A 82 18.04 4.21 12.65
CA GLU A 82 19.06 4.22 11.63
C GLU A 82 18.49 4.58 10.26
N VAL A 83 19.20 5.47 9.56
CA VAL A 83 18.95 5.81 8.16
C VAL A 83 20.25 5.68 7.39
N ILE A 84 20.26 4.78 6.43
CA ILE A 84 21.40 4.53 5.56
C ILE A 84 21.15 5.22 4.23
N ILE A 85 22.06 6.14 3.84
CA ILE A 85 22.04 6.76 2.51
C ILE A 85 23.21 6.18 1.71
N ARG A 86 22.91 5.55 0.57
CA ARG A 86 23.91 4.99 -0.33
C ARG A 86 23.72 5.52 -1.74
N GLY A 87 24.75 6.22 -2.22
CA GLY A 87 24.75 6.76 -3.56
C GLY A 87 23.82 7.96 -3.72
N THR A 88 24.42 9.11 -3.87
CA THR A 88 23.74 10.37 -4.20
C THR A 88 24.02 10.68 -5.65
N LYS A 89 23.00 11.06 -6.41
CA LYS A 89 23.10 11.44 -7.80
C LYS A 89 22.46 12.81 -8.03
N GLU A 90 23.24 13.74 -8.52
CA GLU A 90 22.73 15.03 -8.98
C GLU A 90 22.13 14.90 -10.37
N MET A 91 20.97 15.49 -10.55
CA MET A 91 20.17 15.50 -11.76
C MET A 91 19.86 16.96 -12.12
N ASP A 92 19.14 17.17 -13.21
CA ASP A 92 18.72 18.51 -13.61
C ASP A 92 17.68 19.09 -12.63
N GLY A 93 18.13 19.97 -11.72
CA GLY A 93 17.31 20.66 -10.74
C GLY A 93 16.94 19.86 -9.47
N TYR A 94 17.36 18.59 -9.35
CA TYR A 94 17.09 17.78 -8.17
C TYR A 94 18.20 16.78 -7.87
N VAL A 95 18.17 16.21 -6.69
CA VAL A 95 19.10 15.16 -6.23
C VAL A 95 18.30 13.91 -5.90
N VAL A 96 18.83 12.73 -6.25
CA VAL A 96 18.29 11.42 -5.87
C VAL A 96 19.27 10.72 -4.94
N GLU A 97 18.76 10.20 -3.83
CA GLU A 97 19.50 9.42 -2.85
C GLU A 97 18.88 8.04 -2.69
N ASN A 98 19.69 6.98 -2.73
CA ASN A 98 19.24 5.65 -2.32
C ASN A 98 19.22 5.60 -0.81
N ILE A 99 18.08 5.22 -0.24
CA ILE A 99 17.85 5.28 1.20
C ILE A 99 17.32 3.95 1.72
N ALA A 100 17.74 3.59 2.94
CA ALA A 100 17.14 2.53 3.73
C ALA A 100 16.86 3.09 5.14
N ILE A 101 15.61 3.01 5.57
CA ILE A 101 15.12 3.50 6.86
C ILE A 101 14.86 2.28 7.73
N GLU A 102 15.47 2.19 8.90
CA GLU A 102 15.17 1.12 9.83
C GLU A 102 13.73 1.23 10.33
N SER A 103 12.97 0.19 10.10
CA SER A 103 11.56 0.09 10.44
C SER A 103 11.32 -0.67 11.74
N PHE A 104 12.06 -1.75 11.91
CA PHE A 104 12.27 -2.50 13.16
C PHE A 104 13.76 -2.84 13.26
N PRO A 105 14.29 -3.23 14.42
CA PRO A 105 15.67 -3.61 14.56
C PRO A 105 16.11 -4.65 13.51
N GLY A 106 17.01 -4.27 12.61
CA GLY A 106 17.49 -5.09 11.50
C GLY A 106 16.54 -5.25 10.31
N PHE A 107 15.38 -4.57 10.30
CA PHE A 107 14.44 -4.58 9.18
C PHE A 107 14.31 -3.18 8.58
N PHE A 108 14.49 -3.05 7.25
CA PHE A 108 14.62 -1.78 6.59
C PHE A 108 13.56 -1.57 5.50
N VAL A 109 13.06 -0.34 5.43
CA VAL A 109 12.31 0.20 4.27
C VAL A 109 13.32 0.78 3.29
N THR A 110 13.44 0.19 2.13
CA THR A 110 14.30 0.67 1.05
C THR A 110 13.57 1.62 0.13
N GLY A 111 14.25 2.61 -0.42
CA GLY A 111 13.60 3.61 -1.26
C GLY A 111 14.54 4.55 -1.99
N ASN A 112 13.95 5.51 -2.67
CA ASN A 112 14.65 6.66 -3.25
C ASN A 112 14.06 7.95 -2.70
N LEU A 113 14.93 8.80 -2.18
CA LEU A 113 14.60 10.16 -1.77
C LEU A 113 14.99 11.12 -2.89
N TYR A 114 14.03 11.90 -3.35
CA TYR A 114 14.21 12.99 -4.32
C TYR A 114 14.06 14.30 -3.58
N ARG A 115 14.97 15.21 -3.77
CA ARG A 115 14.90 16.54 -3.15
C ARG A 115 15.34 17.63 -4.12
N PRO A 116 14.82 18.85 -4.00
CA PRO A 116 15.30 19.97 -4.82
C PRO A 116 16.80 20.21 -4.60
N MET A 117 17.50 20.61 -5.64
CA MET A 117 18.93 20.97 -5.55
C MET A 117 19.14 22.24 -4.74
N ALA A 118 18.20 23.17 -4.79
CA ALA A 118 18.17 24.37 -3.99
C ALA A 118 16.76 24.62 -3.45
N SER A 119 16.66 25.10 -2.22
CA SER A 119 15.40 25.49 -1.59
C SER A 119 15.61 26.76 -0.78
N GLU A 120 14.68 27.71 -0.89
CA GLU A 120 14.64 28.92 -0.05
C GLU A 120 13.81 28.66 1.23
N GLY A 121 14.23 27.70 2.06
CA GLY A 121 13.54 27.33 3.29
C GLY A 121 13.09 25.87 3.30
N LYS A 122 12.09 25.58 4.13
CA LYS A 122 11.55 24.21 4.25
C LYS A 122 10.61 23.86 3.10
N SER A 123 10.75 22.65 2.59
CA SER A 123 9.99 22.11 1.47
C SER A 123 8.81 21.26 1.96
N PRO A 124 7.66 21.24 1.27
CA PRO A 124 6.64 20.23 1.50
C PRO A 124 7.21 18.84 1.21
N ALA A 125 6.68 17.83 1.88
CA ALA A 125 7.12 16.45 1.66
C ALA A 125 5.99 15.56 1.12
N ILE A 126 6.34 14.64 0.22
CA ILE A 126 5.38 13.78 -0.45
C ILE A 126 5.85 12.32 -0.42
N LEU A 127 5.01 11.45 0.14
CA LEU A 127 5.18 10.01 0.04
C LEU A 127 4.56 9.52 -1.27
N CYS A 128 5.29 8.72 -2.02
CA CYS A 128 4.84 8.12 -3.27
C CYS A 128 4.94 6.58 -3.22
N PRO A 129 4.06 5.89 -2.47
CA PRO A 129 4.01 4.44 -2.50
C PRO A 129 3.59 3.94 -3.89
N HIS A 130 4.24 2.84 -4.34
CA HIS A 130 3.99 2.27 -5.65
C HIS A 130 2.91 1.18 -5.64
N GLY A 131 2.39 0.80 -6.82
CA GLY A 131 1.46 -0.32 -7.00
C GLY A 131 2.18 -1.67 -7.19
N HIS A 132 1.40 -2.75 -7.35
CA HIS A 132 1.92 -4.11 -7.53
C HIS A 132 2.42 -4.36 -8.96
N TRP A 133 3.38 -3.59 -9.41
CA TRP A 133 4.01 -3.76 -10.72
C TRP A 133 5.23 -4.65 -10.59
N SER A 134 5.22 -5.77 -11.30
CA SER A 134 6.23 -6.82 -11.18
C SER A 134 6.77 -7.32 -12.53
N GLN A 135 6.51 -6.60 -13.61
CA GLN A 135 7.06 -6.97 -14.93
C GLN A 135 8.57 -6.67 -14.98
N PRO A 136 9.36 -7.47 -15.69
CA PRO A 136 10.77 -7.20 -15.86
C PRO A 136 11.04 -5.77 -16.36
N GLY A 137 11.87 -5.00 -15.66
CA GLY A 137 12.16 -3.60 -15.95
C GLY A 137 11.07 -2.60 -15.51
N ASP A 138 9.98 -3.08 -14.90
CA ASP A 138 8.82 -2.27 -14.49
C ASP A 138 8.37 -2.67 -13.06
N VAL A 139 9.33 -2.86 -12.16
CA VAL A 139 9.08 -3.34 -10.79
C VAL A 139 8.96 -2.18 -9.83
N GLY A 140 7.79 -2.04 -9.20
CA GLY A 140 7.59 -1.15 -8.06
C GLY A 140 8.06 0.29 -8.32
N ARG A 141 8.91 0.82 -7.45
CA ARG A 141 9.47 2.18 -7.55
C ARG A 141 10.41 2.40 -8.74
N PHE A 142 10.93 1.33 -9.34
CA PHE A 142 11.80 1.42 -10.52
C PHE A 142 11.04 1.68 -11.82
N ARG A 143 9.73 1.62 -11.79
CA ARG A 143 8.87 1.97 -12.91
C ARG A 143 9.12 3.40 -13.38
N ALA A 144 9.20 3.61 -14.70
CA ALA A 144 9.58 4.89 -15.27
C ALA A 144 8.65 6.04 -14.88
N ASP A 145 7.33 5.82 -14.85
CA ASP A 145 6.34 6.83 -14.46
C ASP A 145 6.43 7.21 -12.97
N MET A 146 6.83 6.27 -12.10
CA MET A 146 7.11 6.59 -10.69
C MET A 146 8.33 7.49 -10.55
N GLN A 147 9.41 7.18 -11.25
CA GLN A 147 10.63 7.99 -11.21
C GLN A 147 10.40 9.38 -11.80
N ILE A 148 9.69 9.48 -12.92
CA ILE A 148 9.33 10.76 -13.55
C ILE A 148 8.47 11.61 -12.60
N ARG A 149 7.45 11.02 -11.98
CA ARG A 149 6.60 11.73 -11.01
C ARG A 149 7.42 12.28 -9.85
N CYS A 150 8.25 11.46 -9.23
CA CYS A 150 9.08 11.88 -8.10
C CYS A 150 10.08 12.98 -8.51
N ALA A 151 10.68 12.86 -9.68
CA ALA A 151 11.59 13.88 -10.23
C ALA A 151 10.88 15.22 -10.47
N MET A 152 9.71 15.19 -11.10
CA MET A 152 8.92 16.41 -11.36
C MET A 152 8.50 17.10 -10.05
N LEU A 153 8.03 16.34 -9.07
CA LEU A 153 7.65 16.90 -7.76
C LEU A 153 8.87 17.51 -7.04
N ALA A 154 10.04 16.89 -7.16
CA ALA A 154 11.27 17.45 -6.59
C ALA A 154 11.72 18.73 -7.32
N GLN A 155 11.60 18.79 -8.64
CA GLN A 155 11.84 20.03 -9.42
C GLN A 155 10.86 21.15 -9.07
N MET A 156 9.63 20.79 -8.62
CA MET A 156 8.64 21.73 -8.10
C MET A 156 8.94 22.21 -6.66
N GLY A 157 10.01 21.73 -6.04
CA GLY A 157 10.44 22.15 -4.71
C GLY A 157 10.00 21.23 -3.56
N CYS A 158 9.51 20.02 -3.85
CA CYS A 158 9.11 19.06 -2.82
C CYS A 158 10.25 18.10 -2.46
N VAL A 159 10.31 17.68 -1.20
CA VAL A 159 11.05 16.49 -0.79
C VAL A 159 10.15 15.27 -1.00
N VAL A 160 10.55 14.33 -1.83
CA VAL A 160 9.70 13.21 -2.27
C VAL A 160 10.37 11.89 -1.95
N ILE A 161 9.64 10.96 -1.40
CA ILE A 161 10.14 9.61 -1.16
C ILE A 161 9.23 8.57 -1.82
N THR A 162 9.81 7.72 -2.66
CA THR A 162 9.19 6.47 -3.10
C THR A 162 9.93 5.31 -2.48
N TYR A 163 9.20 4.35 -1.95
CA TYR A 163 9.77 3.24 -1.16
C TYR A 163 9.14 1.92 -1.55
N ASP A 164 9.89 0.85 -1.33
CA ASP A 164 9.48 -0.48 -1.72
C ASP A 164 8.37 -1.02 -0.80
N MET A 165 7.34 -1.57 -1.42
CA MET A 165 6.41 -2.44 -0.70
C MET A 165 7.14 -3.67 -0.17
N VAL A 166 6.68 -4.20 0.95
CA VAL A 166 7.15 -5.46 1.52
C VAL A 166 7.18 -6.56 0.44
N GLY A 167 8.34 -7.15 0.22
CA GLY A 167 8.56 -8.20 -0.78
C GLY A 167 8.68 -7.70 -2.23
N TYR A 168 8.82 -6.39 -2.46
CA TYR A 168 9.08 -5.78 -3.78
C TYR A 168 10.42 -5.05 -3.79
N GLY A 169 10.95 -4.87 -4.99
CA GLY A 169 12.18 -4.11 -5.21
C GLY A 169 13.34 -4.68 -4.40
N GLU A 170 13.91 -3.87 -3.52
CA GLU A 170 15.00 -4.24 -2.61
C GLU A 170 14.49 -4.69 -1.22
N SER A 171 13.18 -4.58 -0.95
CA SER A 171 12.55 -5.06 0.29
C SER A 171 12.36 -6.59 0.26
N SER A 172 13.46 -7.32 0.25
CA SER A 172 13.50 -8.78 0.08
C SER A 172 13.59 -9.57 1.40
N GLN A 173 13.57 -8.89 2.54
CA GLN A 173 13.69 -9.53 3.84
C GLN A 173 12.47 -10.38 4.22
N ILE A 174 11.31 -10.07 3.66
CA ILE A 174 10.03 -10.72 3.94
C ILE A 174 9.23 -10.86 2.63
N ASP A 175 8.52 -11.99 2.48
CA ASP A 175 7.64 -12.23 1.32
C ASP A 175 6.36 -11.38 1.42
N HIS A 176 5.94 -10.80 0.30
CA HIS A 176 4.71 -10.01 0.19
C HIS A 176 3.43 -10.79 0.57
N LYS A 177 3.44 -12.11 0.41
CA LYS A 177 2.28 -12.98 0.70
C LYS A 177 2.15 -13.36 2.18
N MET A 178 3.00 -12.81 3.05
CA MET A 178 2.87 -13.07 4.49
C MET A 178 1.52 -12.53 5.03
N PRO A 179 0.91 -13.19 6.03
CA PRO A 179 -0.42 -12.82 6.53
C PRO A 179 -0.54 -11.39 7.07
N ILE A 180 0.56 -10.82 7.58
CA ILE A 180 0.59 -9.45 8.14
C ILE A 180 1.22 -8.42 7.18
N ALA A 181 1.31 -8.73 5.88
CA ALA A 181 1.95 -7.84 4.91
C ALA A 181 1.35 -6.43 4.90
N LEU A 182 0.02 -6.32 4.98
CA LEU A 182 -0.66 -5.01 5.00
C LEU A 182 -0.31 -4.21 6.26
N LEU A 183 -0.29 -4.85 7.43
CA LEU A 183 0.09 -4.23 8.69
C LEU A 183 1.53 -3.69 8.63
N LEU A 184 2.47 -4.55 8.23
CA LEU A 184 3.88 -4.21 8.13
C LEU A 184 4.14 -3.10 7.10
N GLN A 185 3.42 -3.14 5.99
CA GLN A 185 3.53 -2.13 4.94
C GLN A 185 3.00 -0.77 5.39
N THR A 186 1.91 -0.75 6.14
CA THR A 186 1.36 0.48 6.75
C THR A 186 2.30 1.01 7.83
N TRP A 187 2.87 0.13 8.64
CA TRP A 187 3.91 0.50 9.59
C TRP A 187 5.14 1.12 8.89
N ASN A 188 5.60 0.51 7.81
CA ASN A 188 6.69 1.07 7.00
C ASN A 188 6.36 2.47 6.47
N SER A 189 5.11 2.71 6.05
CA SER A 189 4.66 4.05 5.64
C SER A 189 4.74 5.05 6.79
N LYS A 190 4.34 4.66 8.01
CA LYS A 190 4.50 5.49 9.21
C LYS A 190 5.97 5.83 9.46
N ARG A 191 6.88 4.85 9.35
CA ARG A 191 8.34 5.09 9.53
C ARG A 191 8.91 6.04 8.49
N VAL A 192 8.38 6.01 7.26
CA VAL A 192 8.73 6.98 6.22
C VAL A 192 8.25 8.38 6.60
N VAL A 193 7.05 8.54 7.17
CA VAL A 193 6.57 9.83 7.69
C VAL A 193 7.47 10.28 8.85
N ASP A 194 7.80 9.40 9.80
CA ASP A 194 8.69 9.71 10.93
C ASP A 194 10.04 10.26 10.44
N TYR A 195 10.61 9.63 9.41
CA TYR A 195 11.83 10.12 8.78
C TYR A 195 11.67 11.49 8.12
N LEU A 196 10.60 11.69 7.36
CA LEU A 196 10.37 12.98 6.70
C LEU A 196 10.21 14.12 7.69
N VAL A 197 9.45 13.93 8.76
CA VAL A 197 9.25 14.98 9.79
C VAL A 197 10.51 15.22 10.63
N SER A 198 11.44 14.28 10.70
CA SER A 198 12.73 14.46 11.39
C SER A 198 13.73 15.30 10.59
N ARG A 199 13.47 15.52 9.30
CA ARG A 199 14.40 16.24 8.41
C ARG A 199 14.31 17.74 8.62
N PRO A 200 15.46 18.45 8.69
CA PRO A 200 15.46 19.90 8.89
C PRO A 200 14.98 20.70 7.66
N ASP A 201 15.03 20.09 6.47
CA ASP A 201 14.62 20.70 5.19
C ASP A 201 13.14 20.47 4.86
N VAL A 202 12.39 19.73 5.70
CA VAL A 202 10.96 19.44 5.50
C VAL A 202 10.08 20.36 6.35
N ASP A 203 9.02 20.87 5.72
CA ASP A 203 7.93 21.56 6.39
C ASP A 203 6.92 20.52 6.91
N THR A 204 6.88 20.36 8.21
CA THR A 204 6.06 19.35 8.89
C THR A 204 4.57 19.64 8.85
N ASP A 205 4.16 20.85 8.46
CA ASP A 205 2.77 21.26 8.29
C ASP A 205 2.31 21.11 6.82
N ARG A 206 3.12 20.45 5.97
CA ARG A 206 2.83 20.22 4.55
C ARG A 206 3.31 18.84 4.11
N ILE A 207 2.70 17.80 4.68
CA ILE A 207 2.98 16.39 4.34
C ILE A 207 1.85 15.83 3.48
N ALA A 208 2.21 15.22 2.36
CA ALA A 208 1.24 14.60 1.46
C ALA A 208 1.61 13.15 1.14
N ILE A 209 0.61 12.37 0.71
CA ILE A 209 0.80 11.02 0.21
C ILE A 209 0.00 10.81 -1.07
N THR A 210 0.59 10.18 -2.09
CA THR A 210 -0.11 9.86 -3.33
C THR A 210 0.34 8.52 -3.90
N GLY A 211 -0.60 7.67 -4.26
CA GLY A 211 -0.31 6.36 -4.82
C GLY A 211 -1.46 5.78 -5.63
N ALA A 212 -1.14 4.79 -6.46
CA ALA A 212 -2.11 4.07 -7.28
C ALA A 212 -2.06 2.57 -6.98
N SER A 213 -3.20 1.87 -7.13
CA SER A 213 -3.31 0.42 -6.87
C SER A 213 -2.91 0.08 -5.42
N GLY A 214 -1.90 -0.77 -5.19
CA GLY A 214 -1.35 -1.02 -3.86
C GLY A 214 -0.86 0.25 -3.16
N GLY A 215 -0.27 1.19 -3.90
CA GLY A 215 0.06 2.52 -3.40
C GLY A 215 -1.18 3.35 -3.02
N GLY A 216 -2.31 3.19 -3.72
CA GLY A 216 -3.59 3.76 -3.35
C GLY A 216 -4.11 3.22 -2.02
N THR A 217 -3.98 1.90 -1.80
CA THR A 217 -4.31 1.27 -0.51
C THR A 217 -3.48 1.89 0.63
N GLN A 218 -2.17 2.09 0.41
CA GLN A 218 -1.30 2.75 1.39
C GLN A 218 -1.71 4.20 1.62
N THR A 219 -2.10 4.92 0.57
CA THR A 219 -2.59 6.30 0.66
C THR A 219 -3.79 6.39 1.59
N PHE A 220 -4.84 5.59 1.37
CA PHE A 220 -6.04 5.61 2.21
C PHE A 220 -5.75 5.24 3.67
N ILE A 221 -5.03 4.15 3.88
CA ILE A 221 -4.79 3.63 5.24
C ILE A 221 -3.86 4.55 6.01
N SER A 222 -2.76 5.01 5.40
CA SER A 222 -1.82 5.90 6.07
C SER A 222 -2.46 7.23 6.45
N THR A 223 -3.26 7.84 5.55
CA THR A 223 -4.01 9.08 5.86
C THR A 223 -5.04 8.87 6.97
N ALA A 224 -5.68 7.69 7.04
CA ALA A 224 -6.63 7.41 8.12
C ALA A 224 -5.95 7.20 9.48
N LEU A 225 -4.69 6.77 9.52
CA LEU A 225 -3.99 6.40 10.75
C LEU A 225 -2.98 7.45 11.23
N ASP A 226 -2.49 8.32 10.36
CA ASP A 226 -1.44 9.30 10.66
C ASP A 226 -1.95 10.72 10.38
N ASP A 227 -2.29 11.42 11.45
CA ASP A 227 -2.86 12.77 11.37
C ASP A 227 -1.83 13.84 10.94
N ARG A 228 -0.56 13.47 10.71
CA ARG A 228 0.47 14.34 10.14
C ARG A 228 0.39 14.46 8.62
N ILE A 229 -0.42 13.62 7.97
CA ILE A 229 -0.63 13.66 6.53
C ILE A 229 -1.79 14.61 6.23
N ASP A 230 -1.46 15.78 5.69
CA ASP A 230 -2.44 16.85 5.42
C ASP A 230 -3.22 16.63 4.12
N VAL A 231 -2.58 16.01 3.12
CA VAL A 231 -3.17 15.82 1.78
C VAL A 231 -2.94 14.42 1.25
N SER A 232 -3.99 13.83 0.68
CA SER A 232 -3.91 12.50 0.07
C SER A 232 -4.70 12.41 -1.25
#